data_7a6172aab3e503a808728490f7a5a2f7
#
_entry.id   7a6172aab3e503a808728490f7a5a2f7
#
_cell.length_a   1.000
_cell.length_b   1.000
_cell.length_c   1.000
_cell.angle_alpha   90.00
_cell.angle_beta   90.00
_cell.angle_gamma   90.00
#
_symmetry.space_group_name_H-M   'P 1'
#
loop_
_entity.id
_entity.type
_entity.pdbx_description
1 polymer ?
#
loop_
_entity_poly.entity_id
_entity_poly.type
_entity_poly.pdbx_seq_one_letter_code
_entity_poly.pdbx_strand_id
1 'polypeptide(L)'
;MNANWTKNGFVYLLILVAGAALFFSLFPQTSQVETQEISTIAEWIKQGKVASVSIVGDEVRVRPCVEGQNAVEKACKASDQVVISRKEPTPGLTEQLISLGVTTAQLNLIDLRVEPPSDVGNWLTFLGSLLPLVFIGALFFFLLRQAQGGNNQAMAFGKSRARMFTGDKPTVTFADVAGADEAKQELQEVVEFLKEPQKFAALGARIPKGVLMVGAPGTGKTLMAKAVAGEAGVPFFSISGSEFVEMFVGVGASRVRDLFEQAKRNSPCIIFIDEIDAVGRHRGAGLGGSHDEREQTLNQILVEMDGFDTDTNIIVVAATNRPDILDPALLRPGRFDRQVVMDRPDMKGRKAILEVHAKGKPLGADVDLESLARQTPGFVAVSYTHLRAHETVLDLVCRLLLETKK
;
A
#
# COMPACT_ATOMS: atom_id res chain seq x y z
N MET A 1 18.49 -10.82 -7.49
CA MET A 1 17.39 -11.43 -8.27
C MET A 1 16.09 -11.03 -7.59
N ASN A 2 15.28 -10.22 -8.28
CA ASN A 2 14.23 -9.39 -7.67
C ASN A 2 12.98 -10.19 -7.28
N ALA A 3 12.54 -9.98 -6.05
CA ALA A 3 11.35 -10.56 -5.40
C ALA A 3 9.98 -10.15 -6.01
N ASN A 4 9.93 -9.66 -7.23
CA ASN A 4 8.70 -9.24 -7.90
C ASN A 4 8.00 -10.37 -8.69
N TRP A 5 8.60 -11.55 -8.78
CA TRP A 5 8.04 -12.67 -9.53
C TRP A 5 6.86 -13.33 -8.83
N THR A 6 6.81 -13.22 -7.49
CA THR A 6 5.75 -13.82 -6.67
C THR A 6 4.46 -13.00 -6.59
N LYS A 7 4.42 -11.80 -7.18
CA LYS A 7 3.24 -10.90 -7.15
C LYS A 7 2.29 -11.04 -8.34
N ASN A 8 2.66 -11.81 -9.35
CA ASN A 8 1.82 -11.95 -10.54
C ASN A 8 0.86 -13.14 -10.39
N GLY A 9 -0.43 -12.87 -10.22
CA GLY A 9 -1.49 -13.90 -10.14
C GLY A 9 -1.46 -14.91 -11.31
N PHE A 10 -0.95 -14.51 -12.48
CA PHE A 10 -0.73 -15.35 -13.64
C PHE A 10 0.30 -16.48 -13.38
N VAL A 11 1.37 -16.21 -12.61
CA VAL A 11 2.38 -17.23 -12.24
C VAL A 11 1.77 -18.28 -11.32
N TYR A 12 0.91 -17.87 -10.38
CA TYR A 12 0.21 -18.83 -9.51
C TYR A 12 -0.81 -19.67 -10.28
N LEU A 13 -1.51 -19.08 -11.24
CA LEU A 13 -2.41 -19.82 -12.13
C LEU A 13 -1.62 -20.85 -12.95
N LEU A 14 -0.46 -20.51 -13.49
CA LEU A 14 0.43 -21.43 -14.22
C LEU A 14 0.93 -22.58 -13.34
N ILE A 15 1.35 -22.29 -12.10
CA ILE A 15 1.78 -23.30 -11.13
C ILE A 15 0.60 -24.23 -10.79
N LEU A 16 -0.61 -23.70 -10.65
CA LEU A 16 -1.80 -24.47 -10.36
C LEU A 16 -2.18 -25.40 -11.53
N VAL A 17 -2.14 -24.90 -12.76
CA VAL A 17 -2.39 -25.70 -13.96
C VAL A 17 -1.30 -26.76 -14.15
N ALA A 18 -0.04 -26.42 -13.94
CA ALA A 18 1.07 -27.37 -14.01
C ALA A 18 0.98 -28.45 -12.91
N GLY A 19 0.59 -28.07 -11.69
CA GLY A 19 0.36 -29.00 -10.58
C GLY A 19 -0.80 -29.95 -10.85
N ALA A 20 -1.91 -29.45 -11.41
CA ALA A 20 -3.06 -30.26 -11.83
C ALA A 20 -2.68 -31.21 -12.97
N ALA A 21 -1.93 -30.76 -13.97
CA ALA A 21 -1.46 -31.59 -15.07
C ALA A 21 -0.51 -32.69 -14.59
N LEU A 22 0.41 -32.38 -13.67
CA LEU A 22 1.30 -33.35 -13.02
C LEU A 22 0.50 -34.36 -12.17
N PHE A 23 -0.52 -33.89 -11.45
CA PHE A 23 -1.40 -34.76 -10.68
C PHE A 23 -2.13 -35.75 -11.58
N PHE A 24 -2.74 -35.30 -12.69
CA PHE A 24 -3.40 -36.18 -13.66
C PHE A 24 -2.42 -37.11 -14.38
N SER A 25 -1.15 -36.73 -14.56
CA SER A 25 -0.16 -37.59 -15.21
C SER A 25 0.43 -38.66 -14.26
N LEU A 26 0.40 -38.43 -12.95
CA LEU A 26 0.89 -39.38 -11.93
C LEU A 26 -0.16 -40.42 -11.51
N PHE A 27 -1.46 -40.18 -11.82
CA PHE A 27 -2.47 -41.23 -11.66
C PHE A 27 -2.37 -42.19 -12.84
N PRO A 28 -1.99 -43.46 -12.61
CA PRO A 28 -1.97 -44.45 -13.67
C PRO A 28 -3.40 -44.56 -14.24
N GLN A 29 -3.53 -44.33 -15.54
CA GLN A 29 -4.73 -44.71 -16.23
C GLN A 29 -4.95 -46.20 -15.94
N THR A 30 -6.06 -46.53 -15.28
CA THR A 30 -6.48 -47.91 -15.13
C THR A 30 -6.43 -48.55 -16.51
N SER A 31 -5.50 -49.46 -16.73
CA SER A 31 -5.42 -50.30 -17.90
C SER A 31 -6.84 -50.84 -18.14
N GLN A 32 -7.36 -50.74 -19.37
CA GLN A 32 -8.66 -51.31 -19.73
C GLN A 32 -8.59 -52.82 -19.45
N VAL A 33 -9.13 -53.22 -18.31
CA VAL A 33 -9.30 -54.63 -18.01
C VAL A 33 -10.49 -55.10 -18.80
N GLU A 34 -10.26 -56.04 -19.68
CA GLU A 34 -11.29 -56.62 -20.54
C GLU A 34 -12.35 -57.30 -19.68
N THR A 35 -13.57 -56.79 -19.68
CA THR A 35 -14.65 -57.40 -18.92
C THR A 35 -15.39 -58.38 -19.81
N GLN A 36 -15.47 -59.64 -19.39
CA GLN A 36 -16.19 -60.71 -20.11
C GLN A 36 -17.35 -61.19 -19.26
N GLU A 37 -18.38 -61.69 -19.95
CA GLU A 37 -19.51 -62.29 -19.28
C GLU A 37 -19.14 -63.65 -18.63
N ILE A 38 -19.83 -63.99 -17.53
CA ILE A 38 -19.60 -65.23 -16.82
C ILE A 38 -19.90 -66.48 -17.65
N SER A 39 -20.82 -66.37 -18.61
CA SER A 39 -21.13 -67.39 -19.62
C SER A 39 -19.93 -67.72 -20.50
N THR A 40 -19.18 -66.71 -20.94
CA THR A 40 -17.95 -66.86 -21.73
C THR A 40 -16.83 -67.52 -20.89
N ILE A 41 -16.73 -67.15 -19.62
CA ILE A 41 -15.80 -67.79 -18.70
C ILE A 41 -16.12 -69.24 -18.49
N ALA A 42 -17.42 -69.62 -18.38
CA ALA A 42 -17.84 -71.02 -18.28
C ALA A 42 -17.45 -71.82 -19.54
N GLU A 43 -17.57 -71.22 -20.75
CA GLU A 43 -17.10 -71.84 -21.98
C GLU A 43 -15.57 -72.05 -22.01
N TRP A 44 -14.80 -71.01 -21.56
CA TRP A 44 -13.33 -71.15 -21.44
C TRP A 44 -12.92 -72.25 -20.47
N ILE A 45 -13.66 -72.40 -19.36
CA ILE A 45 -13.43 -73.50 -18.41
C ILE A 45 -13.71 -74.83 -19.07
N LYS A 46 -14.83 -74.98 -19.82
CA LYS A 46 -15.13 -76.21 -20.55
C LYS A 46 -14.08 -76.58 -21.61
N GLN A 47 -13.49 -75.55 -22.23
CA GLN A 47 -12.41 -75.70 -23.23
C GLN A 47 -11.04 -75.91 -22.60
N GLY A 48 -10.92 -75.87 -21.25
CA GLY A 48 -9.65 -76.03 -20.54
C GLY A 48 -8.69 -74.84 -20.73
N LYS A 49 -9.18 -73.64 -21.03
CA LYS A 49 -8.39 -72.45 -21.29
C LYS A 49 -8.16 -71.56 -20.05
N VAL A 50 -8.63 -71.95 -18.89
CA VAL A 50 -8.54 -71.18 -17.64
C VAL A 50 -7.53 -71.85 -16.66
N ALA A 51 -6.57 -71.10 -16.20
CA ALA A 51 -5.54 -71.58 -15.25
C ALA A 51 -5.92 -71.31 -13.78
N SER A 52 -6.41 -70.12 -13.47
CA SER A 52 -6.80 -69.79 -12.12
C SER A 52 -7.97 -68.79 -12.10
N VAL A 53 -8.79 -68.87 -11.08
CA VAL A 53 -9.92 -67.98 -10.82
C VAL A 53 -9.80 -67.48 -9.41
N SER A 54 -9.65 -66.17 -9.21
CA SER A 54 -9.68 -65.53 -7.90
C SER A 54 -10.98 -64.69 -7.75
N ILE A 55 -11.58 -64.78 -6.58
CA ILE A 55 -12.80 -64.06 -6.21
C ILE A 55 -12.43 -62.99 -5.22
N VAL A 56 -12.73 -61.72 -5.56
CA VAL A 56 -12.52 -60.58 -4.66
C VAL A 56 -13.85 -59.87 -4.51
N GLY A 57 -14.60 -60.14 -3.46
CA GLY A 57 -15.96 -59.63 -3.30
C GLY A 57 -16.93 -60.16 -4.41
N ASP A 58 -17.46 -59.27 -5.26
CA ASP A 58 -18.34 -59.61 -6.39
C ASP A 58 -17.59 -59.73 -7.72
N GLU A 59 -16.29 -59.44 -7.73
CA GLU A 59 -15.46 -59.52 -8.92
C GLU A 59 -14.80 -60.90 -9.01
N VAL A 60 -14.87 -61.48 -10.18
CA VAL A 60 -14.24 -62.75 -10.53
C VAL A 60 -13.07 -62.42 -11.48
N ARG A 61 -11.87 -62.66 -11.03
CA ARG A 61 -10.66 -62.47 -11.83
C ARG A 61 -10.17 -63.79 -12.37
N VAL A 62 -10.20 -63.91 -13.68
CA VAL A 62 -9.83 -65.09 -14.40
C VAL A 62 -8.49 -64.90 -15.11
N ARG A 63 -7.57 -65.83 -14.92
CA ARG A 63 -6.31 -65.86 -15.69
C ARG A 63 -6.39 -67.00 -16.69
N PRO A 64 -6.34 -66.71 -17.99
CA PRO A 64 -6.30 -67.78 -19.00
C PRO A 64 -4.96 -68.52 -19.00
N CYS A 65 -4.95 -69.67 -19.62
CA CYS A 65 -3.71 -70.41 -19.88
C CYS A 65 -2.83 -69.69 -20.89
N VAL A 66 -1.52 -69.84 -20.80
CA VAL A 66 -0.59 -69.34 -21.83
C VAL A 66 -0.90 -69.99 -23.15
N GLU A 67 -0.83 -69.26 -24.25
CA GLU A 67 -1.15 -69.74 -25.60
C GLU A 67 -0.50 -71.08 -25.93
N GLY A 68 -1.30 -72.02 -26.40
CA GLY A 68 -0.84 -73.38 -26.74
C GLY A 68 -0.92 -74.41 -25.62
N GLN A 69 -1.41 -74.05 -24.42
CA GLN A 69 -1.61 -75.00 -23.30
C GLN A 69 -3.09 -75.10 -22.95
N ASN A 70 -3.61 -76.31 -22.80
CA ASN A 70 -4.98 -76.55 -22.35
C ASN A 70 -4.95 -77.38 -21.04
N ALA A 71 -5.79 -77.03 -20.07
CA ALA A 71 -5.90 -77.69 -18.77
C ALA A 71 -6.89 -78.89 -18.84
N VAL A 72 -6.76 -79.74 -19.87
CA VAL A 72 -7.68 -80.89 -20.04
C VAL A 72 -7.20 -82.12 -19.26
N GLU A 73 -5.87 -82.24 -19.08
CA GLU A 73 -5.25 -83.39 -18.32
C GLU A 73 -4.27 -82.93 -17.23
N LYS A 74 -3.78 -81.70 -17.22
CA LYS A 74 -2.86 -81.15 -16.29
C LYS A 74 -3.07 -79.62 -16.13
N ALA A 75 -2.90 -79.06 -14.90
CA ALA A 75 -2.94 -77.63 -14.64
C ALA A 75 -1.99 -76.84 -15.57
N CYS A 76 -2.50 -75.88 -16.35
CA CYS A 76 -1.72 -75.03 -17.24
C CYS A 76 -1.09 -73.86 -16.45
N LYS A 77 -0.07 -73.22 -17.02
CA LYS A 77 0.50 -72.00 -16.46
C LYS A 77 -0.41 -70.81 -16.73
N ALA A 78 -0.68 -70.01 -15.71
CA ALA A 78 -1.47 -68.80 -15.81
C ALA A 78 -0.73 -67.75 -16.67
N SER A 79 -1.48 -67.09 -17.55
CA SER A 79 -1.05 -65.89 -18.31
C SER A 79 -1.02 -64.66 -17.39
N ASP A 80 -0.22 -63.67 -17.77
CA ASP A 80 -0.21 -62.36 -17.08
C ASP A 80 -1.44 -61.52 -17.39
N GLN A 81 -2.28 -61.90 -18.38
CA GLN A 81 -3.54 -61.27 -18.67
C GLN A 81 -4.58 -61.64 -17.63
N VAL A 82 -5.29 -60.62 -17.09
CA VAL A 82 -6.35 -60.81 -16.12
C VAL A 82 -7.65 -60.31 -16.78
N VAL A 83 -8.63 -61.19 -16.90
CA VAL A 83 -9.96 -60.89 -17.37
C VAL A 83 -10.90 -60.80 -16.17
N ILE A 84 -11.67 -59.74 -16.07
CA ILE A 84 -12.58 -59.51 -14.95
C ILE A 84 -14.04 -59.86 -15.40
N SER A 85 -14.73 -60.60 -14.55
CA SER A 85 -16.16 -60.82 -14.66
C SER A 85 -16.84 -60.51 -13.32
N ARG A 86 -18.14 -60.33 -13.33
CA ARG A 86 -18.92 -60.18 -12.10
C ARG A 86 -19.83 -61.42 -11.90
N LYS A 87 -19.78 -61.94 -10.68
CA LYS A 87 -20.71 -62.94 -10.24
C LYS A 87 -22.00 -62.31 -9.74
N GLU A 88 -23.11 -63.04 -9.84
CA GLU A 88 -24.32 -62.67 -9.11
C GLU A 88 -24.13 -62.88 -7.61
N PRO A 89 -24.75 -62.07 -6.74
CA PRO A 89 -24.59 -62.18 -5.30
C PRO A 89 -24.99 -63.56 -4.75
N THR A 90 -25.96 -64.18 -5.33
CA THR A 90 -26.49 -65.54 -5.01
C THR A 90 -27.03 -66.19 -6.26
N PRO A 91 -26.74 -67.47 -6.59
CA PRO A 91 -25.94 -68.45 -5.86
C PRO A 91 -24.44 -68.26 -5.96
N GLY A 92 -23.64 -69.01 -5.22
CA GLY A 92 -22.17 -68.95 -5.24
C GLY A 92 -21.60 -69.23 -6.65
N LEU A 93 -20.37 -68.71 -6.94
CA LEU A 93 -19.74 -68.87 -8.28
C LEU A 93 -19.66 -70.29 -8.76
N THR A 94 -19.40 -71.22 -7.87
CA THR A 94 -19.35 -72.66 -8.19
C THR A 94 -20.70 -73.18 -8.65
N GLU A 95 -21.78 -72.79 -8.01
CA GLU A 95 -23.15 -73.19 -8.39
C GLU A 95 -23.57 -72.55 -9.72
N GLN A 96 -23.18 -71.28 -9.94
CA GLN A 96 -23.43 -70.59 -11.22
C GLN A 96 -22.66 -71.29 -12.37
N LEU A 97 -21.42 -71.67 -12.18
CA LEU A 97 -20.63 -72.39 -13.19
C LEU A 97 -21.21 -73.78 -13.46
N ILE A 98 -21.70 -74.47 -12.45
CA ILE A 98 -22.37 -75.78 -12.60
C ILE A 98 -23.69 -75.62 -13.38
N SER A 99 -24.48 -74.63 -13.07
CA SER A 99 -25.71 -74.34 -13.81
C SER A 99 -25.46 -74.00 -15.27
N LEU A 100 -24.34 -73.40 -15.59
CA LEU A 100 -23.85 -73.13 -16.95
C LEU A 100 -23.23 -74.41 -17.61
N GLY A 101 -23.24 -75.59 -16.94
CA GLY A 101 -22.84 -76.84 -17.49
C GLY A 101 -21.33 -77.17 -17.37
N VAL A 102 -20.64 -76.54 -16.43
CA VAL A 102 -19.26 -76.91 -16.06
C VAL A 102 -19.30 -78.10 -15.10
N THR A 103 -18.54 -79.16 -15.36
CA THR A 103 -18.51 -80.34 -14.50
C THR A 103 -17.59 -80.14 -13.30
N THR A 104 -17.88 -80.80 -12.16
CA THR A 104 -17.03 -80.75 -10.96
C THR A 104 -15.59 -81.23 -11.20
N ALA A 105 -15.42 -82.15 -12.16
CA ALA A 105 -14.07 -82.59 -12.56
C ALA A 105 -13.26 -81.44 -13.23
N GLN A 106 -13.88 -80.59 -13.99
CA GLN A 106 -13.25 -79.43 -14.64
C GLN A 106 -12.96 -78.32 -13.63
N LEU A 107 -13.79 -78.09 -12.60
CA LEU A 107 -13.56 -77.14 -11.53
C LEU A 107 -12.38 -77.53 -10.65
N ASN A 108 -12.13 -78.86 -10.44
CA ASN A 108 -10.99 -79.33 -9.65
C ASN A 108 -9.63 -79.18 -10.36
N LEU A 109 -9.60 -78.89 -11.63
CA LEU A 109 -8.41 -78.62 -12.42
C LEU A 109 -7.98 -77.14 -12.36
N ILE A 110 -8.80 -76.27 -11.82
CA ILE A 110 -8.57 -74.83 -11.75
C ILE A 110 -8.26 -74.44 -10.30
N ASP A 111 -7.28 -73.57 -10.12
CA ASP A 111 -6.93 -73.02 -8.80
C ASP A 111 -7.96 -71.90 -8.43
N LEU A 112 -8.95 -72.25 -7.58
CA LEU A 112 -9.97 -71.34 -7.06
C LEU A 112 -9.52 -70.73 -5.77
N ARG A 113 -9.32 -69.40 -5.74
CA ARG A 113 -8.94 -68.66 -4.55
C ARG A 113 -9.95 -67.58 -4.22
N VAL A 114 -10.28 -67.41 -2.95
CA VAL A 114 -11.05 -66.29 -2.43
C VAL A 114 -10.09 -65.35 -1.74
N GLU A 115 -9.91 -64.17 -2.27
CA GLU A 115 -9.06 -63.14 -1.69
C GLU A 115 -9.92 -62.10 -0.91
N PRO A 116 -9.55 -61.74 0.32
CA PRO A 116 -10.27 -60.68 1.02
C PRO A 116 -10.07 -59.35 0.30
N PRO A 117 -11.11 -58.43 0.28
CA PRO A 117 -10.95 -57.13 -0.28
C PRO A 117 -9.83 -56.35 0.42
N SER A 118 -8.93 -55.77 -0.35
CA SER A 118 -7.85 -54.98 0.20
C SER A 118 -8.33 -53.62 0.71
N ASP A 119 -8.39 -53.40 2.02
CA ASP A 119 -8.80 -52.12 2.64
C ASP A 119 -7.84 -50.96 2.32
N VAL A 120 -6.62 -51.24 1.90
CA VAL A 120 -5.63 -50.21 1.59
C VAL A 120 -6.03 -49.33 0.40
N GLY A 121 -6.71 -49.89 -0.59
CA GLY A 121 -7.19 -49.17 -1.76
C GLY A 121 -8.24 -48.09 -1.41
N ASN A 122 -9.13 -48.39 -0.45
CA ASN A 122 -10.17 -47.49 -0.02
C ASN A 122 -9.63 -46.26 0.73
N TRP A 123 -8.57 -46.41 1.52
CA TRP A 123 -7.92 -45.31 2.23
C TRP A 123 -7.19 -44.37 1.26
N LEU A 124 -6.53 -44.87 0.23
CA LEU A 124 -5.87 -44.05 -0.78
C LEU A 124 -6.88 -43.24 -1.62
N THR A 125 -8.00 -43.83 -2.00
CA THR A 125 -9.06 -43.14 -2.70
C THR A 125 -9.74 -42.07 -1.83
N PHE A 126 -9.94 -42.33 -0.53
CA PHE A 126 -10.46 -41.37 0.42
C PHE A 126 -9.50 -40.19 0.63
N LEU A 127 -8.19 -40.44 0.82
CA LEU A 127 -7.17 -39.38 0.90
C LEU A 127 -7.10 -38.58 -0.42
N GLY A 128 -7.17 -39.23 -1.55
CA GLY A 128 -7.17 -38.58 -2.87
C GLY A 128 -8.36 -37.66 -3.07
N SER A 129 -9.54 -38.02 -2.54
CA SER A 129 -10.75 -37.16 -2.63
C SER A 129 -10.71 -35.94 -1.72
N LEU A 130 -9.97 -35.99 -0.60
CA LEU A 130 -9.77 -34.86 0.32
C LEU A 130 -8.76 -33.84 -0.17
N LEU A 131 -7.80 -34.26 -0.99
CA LEU A 131 -6.68 -33.45 -1.45
C LEU A 131 -7.13 -32.18 -2.23
N PRO A 132 -8.12 -32.24 -3.14
CA PRO A 132 -8.66 -31.04 -3.80
C PRO A 132 -9.32 -30.06 -2.81
N LEU A 133 -10.01 -30.60 -1.80
CA LEU A 133 -10.70 -29.78 -0.79
C LEU A 133 -9.69 -29.02 0.09
N VAL A 134 -8.61 -29.68 0.52
CA VAL A 134 -7.52 -29.06 1.27
C VAL A 134 -6.82 -28.01 0.41
N PHE A 135 -6.62 -28.28 -0.87
CA PHE A 135 -5.99 -27.36 -1.81
C PHE A 135 -6.86 -26.09 -2.03
N ILE A 136 -8.16 -26.26 -2.23
CA ILE A 136 -9.11 -25.14 -2.37
C ILE A 136 -9.15 -24.33 -1.06
N GLY A 137 -9.18 -24.98 0.10
CA GLY A 137 -9.14 -24.32 1.40
C GLY A 137 -7.85 -23.51 1.62
N ALA A 138 -6.70 -24.08 1.26
CA ALA A 138 -5.40 -23.41 1.34
C ALA A 138 -5.31 -22.23 0.37
N LEU A 139 -5.81 -22.38 -0.86
CA LEU A 139 -5.89 -21.30 -1.84
C LEU A 139 -6.80 -20.16 -1.34
N PHE A 140 -7.97 -20.50 -0.81
CA PHE A 140 -8.91 -19.51 -0.27
C PHE A 140 -8.33 -18.78 0.94
N PHE A 141 -7.65 -19.50 1.84
CA PHE A 141 -6.93 -18.90 2.98
C PHE A 141 -5.81 -17.96 2.51
N PHE A 142 -5.08 -18.36 1.47
CA PHE A 142 -4.02 -17.53 0.89
C PHE A 142 -4.59 -16.26 0.24
N LEU A 143 -5.69 -16.37 -0.51
CA LEU A 143 -6.38 -15.23 -1.12
C LEU A 143 -6.94 -14.28 -0.06
N LEU A 144 -7.53 -14.78 1.02
CA LEU A 144 -7.99 -13.96 2.15
C LEU A 144 -6.82 -13.24 2.82
N ARG A 145 -5.70 -13.90 3.02
CA ARG A 145 -4.49 -13.29 3.59
C ARG A 145 -3.90 -12.22 2.67
N GLN A 146 -3.95 -12.44 1.37
CA GLN A 146 -3.53 -11.44 0.36
C GLN A 146 -4.49 -10.25 0.31
N ALA A 147 -5.79 -10.46 0.42
CA ALA A 147 -6.80 -9.40 0.47
C ALA A 147 -6.65 -8.53 1.74
N GLN A 148 -6.30 -9.12 2.89
CA GLN A 148 -6.01 -8.40 4.13
C GLN A 148 -4.74 -7.54 4.02
N GLY A 149 -3.73 -7.97 3.26
CA GLY A 149 -2.51 -7.18 2.99
C GLY A 149 -2.77 -5.92 2.13
N GLY A 150 -3.75 -5.97 1.22
CA GLY A 150 -4.16 -4.83 0.39
C GLY A 150 -4.90 -3.72 1.18
N ASN A 151 -5.64 -4.08 2.21
CA ASN A 151 -6.38 -3.13 3.03
C ASN A 151 -5.48 -2.20 3.86
N ASN A 152 -4.30 -2.68 4.27
CA ASN A 152 -3.32 -1.86 4.98
C ASN A 152 -2.67 -0.78 4.08
N GLN A 153 -2.59 -0.99 2.77
CA GLN A 153 -2.12 0.04 1.84
C GLN A 153 -3.17 1.13 1.63
N ALA A 154 -4.45 0.79 1.54
CA ALA A 154 -5.53 1.79 1.43
C ALA A 154 -5.62 2.67 2.69
N MET A 155 -5.43 2.10 3.88
CA MET A 155 -5.37 2.87 5.14
C MET A 155 -4.10 3.74 5.25
N ALA A 156 -3.00 3.38 4.59
CA ALA A 156 -1.78 4.20 4.58
C ALA A 156 -1.91 5.46 3.70
N PHE A 157 -2.81 5.49 2.72
CA PHE A 157 -3.07 6.70 1.92
C PHE A 157 -3.71 7.85 2.71
N GLY A 158 -4.43 7.55 3.79
CA GLY A 158 -5.04 8.56 4.67
C GLY A 158 -4.07 9.20 5.67
N LYS A 159 -2.87 8.65 5.86
CA LYS A 159 -1.90 9.21 6.79
C LYS A 159 -1.27 10.47 6.24
N SER A 160 -1.21 11.51 7.07
CA SER A 160 -0.54 12.76 6.76
C SER A 160 0.93 12.50 6.37
N ARG A 161 1.37 13.13 5.27
CA ARG A 161 2.79 13.21 4.89
C ARG A 161 3.48 14.41 5.52
N ALA A 162 2.86 15.01 6.54
CA ALA A 162 3.47 16.12 7.25
C ALA A 162 4.91 15.77 7.65
N ARG A 163 5.84 16.59 7.21
CA ARG A 163 7.23 16.43 7.59
C ARG A 163 7.40 17.01 8.99
N MET A 164 7.54 16.13 9.96
CA MET A 164 8.00 16.52 11.26
C MET A 164 9.53 16.71 11.17
N PHE A 165 10.01 17.92 11.35
CA PHE A 165 11.43 18.17 11.55
C PHE A 165 11.80 17.78 13.00
N THR A 166 11.85 16.45 13.26
CA THR A 166 12.04 15.86 14.60
C THR A 166 13.47 15.38 14.84
N GLY A 167 14.42 15.78 14.07
CA GLY A 167 15.81 15.38 14.36
C GLY A 167 16.59 16.46 15.11
N ASP A 168 16.43 17.68 14.65
CA ASP A 168 17.04 18.86 15.25
C ASP A 168 15.97 19.93 15.39
N LYS A 169 15.92 20.57 16.56
CA LYS A 169 15.21 21.84 16.73
C LYS A 169 15.55 22.68 15.52
N PRO A 170 14.58 23.34 14.84
CA PRO A 170 14.90 24.12 13.66
C PRO A 170 16.03 25.07 14.05
N THR A 171 17.17 24.93 13.39
CA THR A 171 18.38 25.72 13.65
C THR A 171 18.24 27.17 13.17
N VAL A 172 17.15 27.42 12.41
CA VAL A 172 16.81 28.72 11.84
C VAL A 172 16.19 29.60 12.92
N THR A 173 16.76 30.77 13.14
CA THR A 173 16.29 31.79 14.11
C THR A 173 15.93 33.09 13.38
N PHE A 174 15.42 34.09 14.11
CA PHE A 174 15.17 35.42 13.57
C PHE A 174 16.44 36.12 13.05
N ALA A 175 17.60 35.71 13.47
CA ALA A 175 18.87 36.24 12.95
C ALA A 175 19.16 35.81 11.51
N ASP A 176 18.56 34.68 11.07
CA ASP A 176 18.73 34.16 9.72
C ASP A 176 17.71 34.76 8.75
N VAL A 177 16.73 35.47 9.24
CA VAL A 177 15.71 36.17 8.43
C VAL A 177 16.05 37.64 8.37
N ALA A 178 16.27 38.20 7.19
CA ALA A 178 16.58 39.60 6.99
C ALA A 178 15.44 40.35 6.29
N GLY A 179 15.30 41.65 6.57
CA GLY A 179 14.42 42.56 5.84
C GLY A 179 12.93 42.36 6.05
N ALA A 180 12.52 41.87 7.23
CA ALA A 180 11.13 41.71 7.63
C ALA A 180 10.95 42.05 9.12
N ASP A 181 11.45 43.21 9.55
CA ASP A 181 11.57 43.55 10.96
C ASP A 181 10.19 43.77 11.62
N GLU A 182 9.22 44.35 10.92
CA GLU A 182 7.84 44.50 11.40
C GLU A 182 7.17 43.14 11.63
N ALA A 183 7.28 42.24 10.68
CA ALA A 183 6.74 40.88 10.82
C ALA A 183 7.41 40.11 11.99
N LYS A 184 8.72 40.33 12.22
CA LYS A 184 9.41 39.73 13.37
C LYS A 184 8.85 40.26 14.70
N GLN A 185 8.60 41.58 14.79
CA GLN A 185 8.03 42.18 15.99
C GLN A 185 6.66 41.64 16.32
N GLU A 186 5.79 41.51 15.29
CA GLU A 186 4.47 40.93 15.47
C GLU A 186 4.51 39.45 15.88
N LEU A 187 5.47 38.69 15.36
CA LEU A 187 5.61 37.26 15.66
C LEU A 187 6.37 37.03 16.98
N GLN A 188 7.04 38.03 17.53
CA GLN A 188 7.76 37.93 18.82
C GLN A 188 6.78 37.57 19.95
N GLU A 189 5.57 38.10 19.96
CA GLU A 189 4.53 37.72 20.95
C GLU A 189 4.17 36.24 20.87
N VAL A 190 4.12 35.69 19.64
CA VAL A 190 3.85 34.26 19.41
C VAL A 190 4.98 33.39 20.00
N VAL A 191 6.25 33.85 19.81
CA VAL A 191 7.40 33.16 20.37
C VAL A 191 7.38 33.20 21.89
N GLU A 192 7.11 34.36 22.50
CA GLU A 192 7.02 34.51 23.95
C GLU A 192 5.93 33.63 24.55
N PHE A 193 4.77 33.57 23.88
CA PHE A 193 3.73 32.68 24.32
C PHE A 193 4.13 31.20 24.30
N LEU A 194 4.77 30.75 23.24
CA LEU A 194 5.22 29.35 23.13
C LEU A 194 6.33 29.01 24.17
N LYS A 195 7.16 30.00 24.54
CA LYS A 195 8.20 29.85 25.58
C LYS A 195 7.59 29.82 27.00
N GLU A 196 6.63 30.69 27.27
CA GLU A 196 6.10 30.92 28.63
C GLU A 196 4.56 30.97 28.64
N PRO A 197 3.84 29.87 28.27
CA PRO A 197 2.39 29.87 28.15
C PRO A 197 1.69 30.16 29.48
N GLN A 198 2.25 29.75 30.62
CA GLN A 198 1.70 29.97 31.95
C GLN A 198 1.58 31.45 32.33
N LYS A 199 2.53 32.29 31.91
CA LYS A 199 2.52 33.72 32.12
C LYS A 199 1.32 34.42 31.49
N PHE A 200 1.02 34.04 30.26
CA PHE A 200 -0.16 34.57 29.52
C PHE A 200 -1.47 34.07 30.10
N ALA A 201 -1.53 32.79 30.51
CA ALA A 201 -2.71 32.21 31.18
C ALA A 201 -2.98 32.95 32.50
N ALA A 202 -1.97 33.27 33.31
CA ALA A 202 -2.11 33.99 34.57
C ALA A 202 -2.61 35.45 34.37
N LEU A 203 -2.29 36.07 33.25
CA LEU A 203 -2.76 37.42 32.88
C LEU A 203 -4.16 37.43 32.24
N GLY A 204 -4.76 36.24 31.98
CA GLY A 204 -6.04 36.13 31.27
C GLY A 204 -5.98 36.59 29.82
N ALA A 205 -4.79 36.67 29.23
CA ALA A 205 -4.61 37.10 27.87
C ALA A 205 -5.18 36.07 26.90
N ARG A 206 -5.91 36.53 25.88
CA ARG A 206 -6.36 35.67 24.77
C ARG A 206 -5.22 35.44 23.81
N ILE A 207 -4.84 34.20 23.65
CA ILE A 207 -3.76 33.78 22.76
C ILE A 207 -4.33 33.58 21.37
N PRO A 208 -3.67 34.08 20.30
CA PRO A 208 -4.09 33.76 18.94
C PRO A 208 -3.90 32.27 18.67
N LYS A 209 -4.98 31.58 18.28
CA LYS A 209 -4.89 30.17 17.89
C LYS A 209 -4.26 29.99 16.51
N GLY A 210 -4.36 31.01 15.67
CA GLY A 210 -3.83 30.96 14.33
C GLY A 210 -3.31 32.31 13.83
N VAL A 211 -2.23 32.23 13.06
CA VAL A 211 -1.60 33.40 12.40
C VAL A 211 -1.61 33.16 10.89
N LEU A 212 -2.13 34.12 10.14
CA LEU A 212 -2.09 34.11 8.69
C LEU A 212 -0.97 35.02 8.18
N MET A 213 0.03 34.43 7.55
CA MET A 213 1.10 35.16 6.88
C MET A 213 0.72 35.46 5.43
N VAL A 214 0.61 36.72 5.12
CA VAL A 214 0.20 37.22 3.80
C VAL A 214 1.37 37.92 3.13
N GLY A 215 1.61 37.68 1.85
CA GLY A 215 2.65 38.41 1.13
C GLY A 215 2.96 37.83 -0.23
N ALA A 216 3.69 38.58 -1.04
CA ALA A 216 4.10 38.17 -2.38
C ALA A 216 4.86 36.82 -2.35
N PRO A 217 4.84 36.05 -3.46
CA PRO A 217 5.66 34.84 -3.52
C PRO A 217 7.14 35.19 -3.36
N GLY A 218 7.87 34.34 -2.61
CA GLY A 218 9.31 34.49 -2.42
C GLY A 218 9.74 35.51 -1.35
N THR A 219 8.81 36.08 -0.56
CA THR A 219 9.14 37.02 0.54
C THR A 219 9.70 36.32 1.79
N GLY A 220 9.72 34.98 1.85
CA GLY A 220 10.31 34.24 2.96
C GLY A 220 9.32 33.77 4.02
N LYS A 221 8.02 33.69 3.73
CA LYS A 221 6.98 33.23 4.68
C LYS A 221 7.30 31.89 5.33
N THR A 222 7.66 30.90 4.56
CA THR A 222 8.05 29.56 5.07
C THR A 222 9.30 29.62 5.94
N LEU A 223 10.28 30.47 5.60
CA LEU A 223 11.50 30.68 6.39
C LEU A 223 11.18 31.37 7.72
N MET A 224 10.32 32.38 7.70
CA MET A 224 9.86 33.09 8.90
C MET A 224 9.14 32.14 9.87
N ALA A 225 8.22 31.30 9.36
CA ALA A 225 7.54 30.30 10.20
C ALA A 225 8.51 29.32 10.87
N LYS A 226 9.54 28.87 10.14
CA LYS A 226 10.61 28.05 10.72
C LYS A 226 11.42 28.82 11.77
N ALA A 227 11.69 30.09 11.54
CA ALA A 227 12.42 30.93 12.48
C ALA A 227 11.63 31.15 13.78
N VAL A 228 10.31 31.31 13.71
CA VAL A 228 9.43 31.39 14.90
C VAL A 228 9.55 30.09 15.72
N ALA A 229 9.48 28.93 15.07
CA ALA A 229 9.60 27.65 15.76
C ALA A 229 11.00 27.44 16.38
N GLY A 230 12.05 27.81 15.64
CA GLY A 230 13.44 27.75 16.14
C GLY A 230 13.71 28.68 17.29
N GLU A 231 13.20 29.92 17.21
CA GLU A 231 13.30 30.90 18.29
C GLU A 231 12.53 30.47 19.53
N ALA A 232 11.35 29.85 19.37
CA ALA A 232 10.56 29.30 20.46
C ALA A 232 11.10 27.94 20.97
N GLY A 233 11.95 27.26 20.21
CA GLY A 233 12.48 25.93 20.55
C GLY A 233 11.48 24.82 20.57
N VAL A 234 10.40 24.93 19.74
CA VAL A 234 9.28 23.97 19.67
C VAL A 234 9.30 23.16 18.38
N PRO A 235 8.68 21.97 18.35
CA PRO A 235 8.49 21.16 17.14
C PRO A 235 7.75 21.93 16.05
N PHE A 236 8.11 21.65 14.79
CA PHE A 236 7.56 22.30 13.62
C PHE A 236 7.00 21.25 12.65
N PHE A 237 5.68 21.28 12.44
CA PHE A 237 4.98 20.41 11.49
C PHE A 237 4.64 21.20 10.25
N SER A 238 5.16 20.83 9.09
CA SER A 238 4.94 21.55 7.84
C SER A 238 4.23 20.69 6.83
N ILE A 239 3.21 21.27 6.20
CA ILE A 239 2.47 20.67 5.10
C ILE A 239 2.09 21.74 4.08
N SER A 240 1.97 21.37 2.80
CA SER A 240 1.40 22.26 1.78
C SER A 240 -0.10 22.05 1.67
N GLY A 241 -0.86 23.12 1.51
CA GLY A 241 -2.31 23.08 1.23
C GLY A 241 -2.63 22.23 -0.01
N SER A 242 -1.74 22.20 -0.98
CA SER A 242 -1.87 21.35 -2.17
C SER A 242 -1.82 19.85 -1.85
N GLU A 243 -1.15 19.43 -0.78
CA GLU A 243 -1.08 18.03 -0.35
C GLU A 243 -2.40 17.50 0.23
N PHE A 244 -3.30 18.40 0.58
CA PHE A 244 -4.65 18.03 1.02
C PHE A 244 -5.63 17.84 -0.14
N VAL A 245 -5.30 18.34 -1.35
CA VAL A 245 -6.16 18.20 -2.53
C VAL A 245 -5.80 16.90 -3.25
N GLU A 246 -6.63 15.89 -3.07
CA GLU A 246 -6.46 14.57 -3.69
C GLU A 246 -7.67 14.24 -4.58
N MET A 247 -7.55 13.22 -5.44
CA MET A 247 -8.65 12.78 -6.30
C MET A 247 -9.75 12.00 -5.54
N PHE A 248 -9.45 11.54 -4.32
CA PHE A 248 -10.37 10.70 -3.54
C PHE A 248 -11.02 11.50 -2.41
N VAL A 249 -12.34 11.54 -2.39
CA VAL A 249 -13.13 12.26 -1.39
C VAL A 249 -12.82 11.74 0.04
N GLY A 250 -12.58 12.67 0.95
CA GLY A 250 -12.34 12.38 2.36
C GLY A 250 -10.88 12.12 2.76
N VAL A 251 -9.97 11.95 1.81
CA VAL A 251 -8.53 11.73 2.11
C VAL A 251 -7.92 13.00 2.69
N GLY A 252 -8.22 14.17 2.13
CA GLY A 252 -7.74 15.45 2.64
C GLY A 252 -8.18 15.71 4.08
N ALA A 253 -9.44 15.50 4.40
CA ALA A 253 -9.98 15.65 5.74
C ALA A 253 -9.36 14.66 6.75
N SER A 254 -9.04 13.44 6.32
CA SER A 254 -8.34 12.47 7.17
C SER A 254 -6.90 12.90 7.47
N ARG A 255 -6.19 13.45 6.47
CA ARG A 255 -4.83 13.99 6.66
C ARG A 255 -4.81 15.19 7.61
N VAL A 256 -5.82 16.06 7.54
CA VAL A 256 -5.97 17.16 8.49
C VAL A 256 -6.09 16.62 9.90
N ARG A 257 -7.00 15.68 10.16
CA ARG A 257 -7.16 15.06 11.48
C ARG A 257 -5.86 14.45 12.00
N ASP A 258 -5.19 13.68 11.17
CA ASP A 258 -3.92 13.02 11.55
C ASP A 258 -2.83 14.04 11.91
N LEU A 259 -2.70 15.13 11.12
CA LEU A 259 -1.77 16.23 11.40
C LEU A 259 -2.06 16.88 12.76
N PHE A 260 -3.32 17.23 13.02
CA PHE A 260 -3.71 17.88 14.26
C PHE A 260 -3.57 16.94 15.47
N GLU A 261 -3.86 15.65 15.33
CA GLU A 261 -3.60 14.64 16.37
C GLU A 261 -2.10 14.50 16.68
N GLN A 262 -1.25 14.50 15.64
CA GLN A 262 0.19 14.45 15.84
C GLN A 262 0.69 15.70 16.57
N ALA A 263 0.18 16.87 16.23
CA ALA A 263 0.51 18.11 16.91
C ALA A 263 0.05 18.11 18.37
N LYS A 264 -1.17 17.63 18.67
CA LYS A 264 -1.67 17.50 20.05
C LYS A 264 -0.79 16.59 20.91
N ARG A 265 -0.21 15.55 20.34
CA ARG A 265 0.72 14.65 21.06
C ARG A 265 2.09 15.26 21.32
N ASN A 266 2.47 16.29 20.56
CA ASN A 266 3.78 16.95 20.61
C ASN A 266 3.69 18.42 21.04
N SER A 267 2.64 18.79 21.77
CA SER A 267 2.48 20.14 22.32
C SER A 267 3.56 20.44 23.38
N PRO A 268 4.13 21.66 23.44
CA PRO A 268 3.87 22.81 22.56
C PRO A 268 4.51 22.68 21.17
N CYS A 269 3.81 23.08 20.11
CA CYS A 269 4.32 22.99 18.74
C CYS A 269 3.68 24.01 17.80
N ILE A 270 4.27 24.15 16.60
CA ILE A 270 3.71 24.93 15.50
C ILE A 270 3.28 24.00 14.37
N ILE A 271 2.05 24.18 13.88
CA ILE A 271 1.57 23.62 12.61
C ILE A 271 1.70 24.71 11.55
N PHE A 272 2.42 24.43 10.48
CA PHE A 272 2.56 25.34 9.35
C PHE A 272 1.88 24.79 8.11
N ILE A 273 0.95 25.55 7.55
CA ILE A 273 0.24 25.21 6.33
C ILE A 273 0.63 26.21 5.25
N ASP A 274 1.48 25.80 4.32
CA ASP A 274 1.86 26.62 3.18
C ASP A 274 0.78 26.57 2.10
N GLU A 275 0.64 27.63 1.32
CA GLU A 275 -0.35 27.72 0.23
C GLU A 275 -1.77 27.34 0.68
N ILE A 276 -2.24 27.91 1.80
CA ILE A 276 -3.57 27.61 2.36
C ILE A 276 -4.70 27.92 1.35
N ASP A 277 -4.48 28.80 0.38
CA ASP A 277 -5.39 29.13 -0.69
C ASP A 277 -5.70 27.96 -1.63
N ALA A 278 -4.90 26.91 -1.63
CA ALA A 278 -5.20 25.67 -2.37
C ALA A 278 -6.49 24.98 -1.86
N VAL A 279 -6.75 25.05 -0.55
CA VAL A 279 -7.92 24.45 0.12
C VAL A 279 -8.89 25.50 0.65
N GLY A 280 -8.39 26.67 1.03
CA GLY A 280 -9.13 27.75 1.69
C GLY A 280 -9.90 28.68 0.75
N ARG A 281 -10.07 28.35 -0.51
CA ARG A 281 -10.72 29.21 -1.50
C ARG A 281 -12.20 29.36 -1.24
N HIS A 282 -12.73 30.59 -1.48
CA HIS A 282 -14.13 30.92 -1.37
C HIS A 282 -15.04 29.98 -2.19
N ARG A 283 -16.20 29.63 -1.63
CA ARG A 283 -17.21 28.76 -2.24
C ARG A 283 -17.69 29.38 -3.55
N GLY A 284 -17.38 28.76 -4.67
CA GLY A 284 -17.87 29.15 -6.00
C GLY A 284 -18.88 28.12 -6.49
N ALA A 285 -19.90 28.57 -7.24
CA ALA A 285 -20.87 27.70 -7.90
C ALA A 285 -20.23 26.96 -9.09
N GLY A 286 -19.35 25.96 -8.79
CA GLY A 286 -18.71 25.11 -9.77
C GLY A 286 -19.21 23.67 -9.63
N LEU A 287 -19.75 23.12 -10.72
CA LEU A 287 -20.16 21.73 -10.85
C LEU A 287 -18.90 20.85 -11.06
N GLY A 288 -18.41 20.18 -10.00
CA GLY A 288 -17.33 19.19 -10.16
C GLY A 288 -16.83 18.59 -8.83
N GLY A 289 -16.59 17.29 -8.77
CA GLY A 289 -16.24 16.52 -7.57
C GLY A 289 -14.96 16.93 -6.83
N SER A 290 -14.04 17.70 -7.47
CA SER A 290 -12.86 18.25 -6.79
C SER A 290 -13.19 19.46 -5.89
N HIS A 291 -14.38 20.04 -6.01
CA HIS A 291 -14.84 21.12 -5.14
C HIS A 291 -15.33 20.58 -3.80
N ASP A 292 -16.03 19.44 -3.80
CA ASP A 292 -16.57 18.83 -2.59
C ASP A 292 -15.45 18.38 -1.64
N GLU A 293 -14.34 17.88 -2.19
CA GLU A 293 -13.19 17.47 -1.37
C GLU A 293 -12.50 18.65 -0.70
N ARG A 294 -12.28 19.74 -1.45
CA ARG A 294 -11.67 20.96 -0.87
C ARG A 294 -12.54 21.55 0.22
N GLU A 295 -13.86 21.61 0.00
CA GLU A 295 -14.80 22.10 0.99
C GLU A 295 -14.84 21.22 2.25
N GLN A 296 -14.81 19.88 2.07
CA GLN A 296 -14.74 18.95 3.19
C GLN A 296 -13.43 19.10 3.96
N THR A 297 -12.31 19.28 3.27
CA THR A 297 -11.00 19.52 3.88
C THR A 297 -10.95 20.84 4.63
N LEU A 298 -11.46 21.92 4.02
CA LEU A 298 -11.58 23.22 4.67
C LEU A 298 -12.44 23.13 5.95
N ASN A 299 -13.61 22.51 5.85
CA ASN A 299 -14.48 22.33 7.01
C ASN A 299 -13.78 21.54 8.11
N GLN A 300 -12.96 20.52 7.77
CA GLN A 300 -12.20 19.78 8.77
C GLN A 300 -11.12 20.66 9.44
N ILE A 301 -10.41 21.52 8.68
CA ILE A 301 -9.47 22.48 9.27
C ILE A 301 -10.18 23.38 10.27
N LEU A 302 -11.36 23.92 9.89
CA LEU A 302 -12.15 24.79 10.75
C LEU A 302 -12.59 24.07 12.03
N VAL A 303 -13.05 22.82 11.92
CA VAL A 303 -13.45 21.98 13.08
C VAL A 303 -12.26 21.72 13.99
N GLU A 304 -11.10 21.38 13.47
CA GLU A 304 -9.90 21.13 14.29
C GLU A 304 -9.43 22.41 15.00
N MET A 305 -9.48 23.56 14.34
CA MET A 305 -9.11 24.85 14.96
C MET A 305 -10.11 25.27 16.03
N ASP A 306 -11.40 25.07 15.81
CA ASP A 306 -12.45 25.36 16.80
C ASP A 306 -12.38 24.39 17.99
N GLY A 307 -11.93 23.15 17.75
CA GLY A 307 -11.76 22.10 18.76
C GLY A 307 -10.49 22.19 19.60
N PHE A 308 -9.69 23.26 19.50
CA PHE A 308 -8.59 23.48 20.41
C PHE A 308 -9.13 24.00 21.76
N ASP A 309 -8.82 23.25 22.82
CA ASP A 309 -8.98 23.74 24.18
C ASP A 309 -7.98 24.87 24.46
N THR A 310 -8.33 25.74 25.37
CA THR A 310 -7.48 26.88 25.80
C THR A 310 -6.11 26.45 26.33
N ASP A 311 -5.98 25.18 26.73
CA ASP A 311 -4.76 24.60 27.32
C ASP A 311 -3.84 23.92 26.28
N THR A 312 -4.28 23.81 25.02
CA THR A 312 -3.44 23.27 23.97
C THR A 312 -2.50 24.35 23.46
N ASN A 313 -1.22 24.26 23.84
CA ASN A 313 -0.16 25.20 23.41
C ASN A 313 0.26 24.92 21.96
N ILE A 314 -0.69 24.98 21.02
CA ILE A 314 -0.49 24.76 19.58
C ILE A 314 -0.86 26.03 18.86
N ILE A 315 0.02 26.49 17.99
CA ILE A 315 -0.27 27.62 17.10
C ILE A 315 -0.28 27.14 15.66
N VAL A 316 -1.34 27.45 14.93
CA VAL A 316 -1.44 27.17 13.51
C VAL A 316 -0.99 28.41 12.74
N VAL A 317 0.06 28.27 11.95
CA VAL A 317 0.55 29.33 11.07
C VAL A 317 0.21 28.95 9.65
N ALA A 318 -0.53 29.79 8.93
CA ALA A 318 -0.82 29.57 7.52
C ALA A 318 -0.14 30.64 6.66
N ALA A 319 0.26 30.27 5.45
CA ALA A 319 0.81 31.22 4.49
C ALA A 319 0.00 31.24 3.20
N THR A 320 -0.21 32.44 2.65
CA THR A 320 -0.87 32.63 1.35
C THR A 320 -0.23 33.78 0.56
N ASN A 321 -0.29 33.68 -0.75
CA ASN A 321 0.05 34.74 -1.66
C ASN A 321 -1.22 35.52 -2.13
N ARG A 322 -2.41 34.97 -1.82
CA ARG A 322 -3.69 35.48 -2.32
C ARG A 322 -4.73 35.52 -1.22
N PRO A 323 -4.67 36.50 -0.32
CA PRO A 323 -5.64 36.63 0.77
C PRO A 323 -7.07 36.93 0.24
N ASP A 324 -7.17 37.53 -0.95
CA ASP A 324 -8.40 37.94 -1.64
C ASP A 324 -9.36 36.78 -1.93
N ILE A 325 -8.84 35.57 -2.10
CA ILE A 325 -9.61 34.37 -2.46
C ILE A 325 -9.99 33.49 -1.28
N LEU A 326 -9.47 33.79 -0.08
CA LEU A 326 -9.71 32.96 1.11
C LEU A 326 -11.17 33.09 1.60
N ASP A 327 -11.70 31.96 2.08
CA ASP A 327 -13.02 31.93 2.72
C ASP A 327 -12.99 32.78 4.01
N PRO A 328 -13.92 33.77 4.17
CA PRO A 328 -13.99 34.58 5.38
C PRO A 328 -14.15 33.77 6.67
N ALA A 329 -14.65 32.55 6.59
CA ALA A 329 -14.75 31.65 7.74
C ALA A 329 -13.39 31.35 8.37
N LEU A 330 -12.30 31.35 7.61
CA LEU A 330 -10.95 31.18 8.12
C LEU A 330 -10.47 32.37 8.98
N LEU A 331 -10.95 33.56 8.68
CA LEU A 331 -10.51 34.82 9.31
C LEU A 331 -11.33 35.20 10.53
N ARG A 332 -12.25 34.33 10.98
CA ARG A 332 -13.06 34.57 12.17
C ARG A 332 -12.22 34.47 13.45
N PRO A 333 -12.57 35.26 14.51
CA PRO A 333 -11.93 35.15 15.81
C PRO A 333 -11.91 33.70 16.32
N GLY A 334 -10.76 33.28 16.88
CA GLY A 334 -10.54 31.90 17.32
C GLY A 334 -9.99 30.95 16.26
N ARG A 335 -9.74 31.47 15.03
CA ARG A 335 -9.09 30.76 13.91
C ARG A 335 -7.83 31.52 13.49
N PHE A 336 -7.74 32.02 12.25
CA PHE A 336 -6.65 32.91 11.82
C PHE A 336 -7.03 34.36 12.15
N ASP A 337 -7.01 34.69 13.41
CA ASP A 337 -7.43 35.96 13.94
C ASP A 337 -6.32 37.04 13.90
N ARG A 338 -5.06 36.63 13.69
CA ARG A 338 -3.94 37.55 13.47
C ARG A 338 -3.43 37.40 12.03
N GLN A 339 -3.27 38.54 11.34
CA GLN A 339 -2.66 38.59 10.02
C GLN A 339 -1.32 39.32 10.12
N VAL A 340 -0.26 38.68 9.61
CA VAL A 340 1.08 39.25 9.52
C VAL A 340 1.44 39.44 8.06
N VAL A 341 1.72 40.68 7.68
CA VAL A 341 2.04 41.01 6.28
C VAL A 341 3.54 40.91 6.07
N MET A 342 3.93 40.11 5.07
CA MET A 342 5.30 39.97 4.60
C MET A 342 5.48 40.77 3.32
N ASP A 343 5.77 42.07 3.46
CA ASP A 343 5.95 42.96 2.32
C ASP A 343 7.26 42.68 1.56
N ARG A 344 7.37 43.25 0.37
CA ARG A 344 8.62 43.26 -0.37
C ARG A 344 9.64 44.12 0.40
N PRO A 345 10.89 43.64 0.51
CA PRO A 345 11.90 44.35 1.29
C PRO A 345 12.20 45.72 0.70
N ASP A 346 12.33 46.70 1.54
CA ASP A 346 12.85 48.03 1.22
C ASP A 346 14.36 47.95 0.86
N MET A 347 14.99 49.08 0.57
CA MET A 347 16.41 49.11 0.20
C MET A 347 17.30 48.56 1.33
N LYS A 348 16.98 48.86 2.58
CA LYS A 348 17.74 48.39 3.75
C LYS A 348 17.58 46.88 3.91
N GLY A 349 16.32 46.39 3.79
CA GLY A 349 15.98 44.97 3.84
C GLY A 349 16.66 44.19 2.73
N ARG A 350 16.72 44.73 1.49
CA ARG A 350 17.43 44.08 0.40
C ARG A 350 18.93 43.98 0.66
N LYS A 351 19.56 45.04 1.20
CA LYS A 351 20.96 45.00 1.62
C LYS A 351 21.19 43.91 2.66
N ALA A 352 20.36 43.87 3.70
CA ALA A 352 20.46 42.84 4.75
C ALA A 352 20.29 41.42 4.22
N ILE A 353 19.35 41.20 3.26
CA ILE A 353 19.16 39.92 2.59
C ILE A 353 20.41 39.54 1.78
N LEU A 354 21.00 40.50 1.04
CA LEU A 354 22.24 40.30 0.31
C LEU A 354 23.41 39.93 1.25
N GLU A 355 23.53 40.57 2.39
CA GLU A 355 24.56 40.27 3.42
C GLU A 355 24.40 38.82 3.93
N VAL A 356 23.17 38.37 4.22
CA VAL A 356 22.92 36.99 4.63
C VAL A 356 23.29 36.00 3.51
N HIS A 357 22.94 36.30 2.25
CA HIS A 357 23.29 35.45 1.12
C HIS A 357 24.79 35.50 0.76
N ALA A 358 25.49 36.56 1.07
CA ALA A 358 26.92 36.73 0.86
C ALA A 358 27.76 36.02 1.91
N LYS A 359 27.21 35.74 3.09
CA LYS A 359 27.90 35.12 4.20
C LYS A 359 28.56 33.79 3.79
N GLY A 360 29.90 33.73 4.02
CA GLY A 360 30.69 32.55 3.66
C GLY A 360 31.06 32.42 2.17
N LYS A 361 30.89 33.49 1.37
CA LYS A 361 31.30 33.53 -0.05
C LYS A 361 32.45 34.47 -0.29
N PRO A 362 33.41 34.13 -1.18
CA PRO A 362 34.44 35.05 -1.61
C PRO A 362 33.80 36.12 -2.53
N LEU A 363 33.61 37.30 -2.00
CA LEU A 363 33.22 38.48 -2.79
C LEU A 363 34.47 39.23 -3.24
N GLY A 364 34.48 39.74 -4.44
CA GLY A 364 35.54 40.66 -4.90
C GLY A 364 35.54 41.93 -4.12
N ALA A 365 36.72 42.59 -3.99
CA ALA A 365 36.86 43.83 -3.24
C ALA A 365 36.09 45.02 -3.84
N ASP A 366 35.62 44.87 -5.08
CA ASP A 366 34.83 45.85 -5.87
C ASP A 366 33.31 45.68 -5.73
N VAL A 367 32.87 44.66 -5.01
CA VAL A 367 31.42 44.37 -4.85
C VAL A 367 30.84 45.22 -3.73
N ASP A 368 30.02 46.21 -4.07
CA ASP A 368 29.24 47.00 -3.13
C ASP A 368 27.78 46.50 -3.05
N LEU A 369 27.44 45.83 -1.90
CA LEU A 369 26.12 45.30 -1.65
C LEU A 369 25.05 46.39 -1.55
N GLU A 370 25.40 47.60 -1.17
CA GLU A 370 24.47 48.71 -1.10
C GLU A 370 24.08 49.20 -2.49
N SER A 371 25.04 49.33 -3.39
CA SER A 371 24.78 49.65 -4.78
C SER A 371 23.90 48.58 -5.44
N LEU A 372 24.15 47.32 -5.17
CA LEU A 372 23.30 46.21 -5.67
C LEU A 372 21.87 46.31 -5.12
N ALA A 373 21.70 46.62 -3.83
CA ALA A 373 20.39 46.81 -3.23
C ALA A 373 19.63 47.99 -3.84
N ARG A 374 20.30 49.05 -4.25
CA ARG A 374 19.71 50.19 -4.96
C ARG A 374 19.25 49.81 -6.36
N GLN A 375 20.02 49.01 -7.08
CA GLN A 375 19.79 48.61 -8.44
C GLN A 375 18.73 47.47 -8.63
N THR A 376 18.30 46.85 -7.52
CA THR A 376 17.36 45.75 -7.53
C THR A 376 16.00 46.09 -6.89
N PRO A 377 15.28 47.16 -7.33
CA PRO A 377 14.00 47.48 -6.76
C PRO A 377 12.98 46.38 -7.05
N GLY A 378 12.16 46.02 -6.05
CA GLY A 378 11.12 44.98 -6.20
C GLY A 378 11.59 43.54 -6.07
N PHE A 379 12.90 43.31 -5.93
CA PHE A 379 13.42 41.96 -5.68
C PHE A 379 13.01 41.48 -4.29
N VAL A 380 12.76 40.16 -4.19
CA VAL A 380 12.40 39.44 -2.96
C VAL A 380 13.51 38.47 -2.57
N ALA A 381 13.41 37.85 -1.40
CA ALA A 381 14.45 36.97 -0.89
C ALA A 381 14.82 35.83 -1.88
N VAL A 382 13.83 35.20 -2.54
CA VAL A 382 14.06 34.16 -3.55
C VAL A 382 14.82 34.68 -4.77
N SER A 383 14.63 35.95 -5.17
CA SER A 383 15.35 36.53 -6.31
C SER A 383 16.85 36.51 -6.08
N TYR A 384 17.30 36.69 -4.84
CA TYR A 384 18.72 36.65 -4.48
C TYR A 384 19.25 35.22 -4.32
N THR A 385 18.41 34.24 -4.14
CA THR A 385 18.81 32.81 -4.12
C THR A 385 19.30 32.38 -5.52
N HIS A 386 18.69 32.88 -6.58
CA HIS A 386 19.14 32.66 -7.96
C HIS A 386 20.47 33.31 -8.25
N LEU A 387 20.74 34.49 -7.71
CA LEU A 387 22.05 35.13 -7.74
C LEU A 387 23.14 34.26 -7.06
N ARG A 388 22.75 33.48 -6.07
CA ARG A 388 23.63 32.51 -5.41
C ARG A 388 23.97 31.30 -6.28
N ALA A 389 23.04 30.84 -7.12
CA ALA A 389 23.21 29.65 -7.96
C ALA A 389 24.04 29.90 -9.22
N HIS A 390 24.07 31.15 -9.73
CA HIS A 390 24.94 31.53 -10.82
C HIS A 390 26.33 31.86 -10.24
N GLU A 391 27.35 31.08 -10.62
CA GLU A 391 28.73 31.18 -10.13
C GLU A 391 29.41 32.49 -10.49
N THR A 392 28.71 33.42 -11.10
CA THR A 392 29.19 34.74 -11.50
C THR A 392 28.22 35.86 -11.09
N VAL A 393 28.26 36.25 -9.80
CA VAL A 393 27.78 37.59 -9.41
C VAL A 393 28.47 38.65 -10.27
N LEU A 394 29.69 38.42 -10.71
CA LEU A 394 30.43 39.23 -11.68
C LEU A 394 29.74 39.36 -13.03
N ASP A 395 29.14 38.32 -13.62
CA ASP A 395 28.46 38.38 -14.92
C ASP A 395 27.17 39.17 -14.89
N LEU A 396 26.42 39.14 -13.77
CA LEU A 396 25.18 39.90 -13.62
C LEU A 396 25.49 41.36 -13.32
N VAL A 397 26.51 41.64 -12.50
CA VAL A 397 26.99 43.00 -12.22
C VAL A 397 27.59 43.62 -13.48
N CYS A 398 28.38 42.89 -14.25
CA CYS A 398 28.90 43.35 -15.54
C CYS A 398 27.81 43.59 -16.59
N ARG A 399 26.75 42.77 -16.65
CA ARG A 399 25.61 43.02 -17.55
C ARG A 399 24.81 44.24 -17.13
N LEU A 400 24.45 44.40 -15.87
CA LEU A 400 23.74 45.56 -15.36
C LEU A 400 24.57 46.86 -15.53
N LEU A 401 25.88 46.82 -15.30
CA LEU A 401 26.76 47.94 -15.55
C LEU A 401 26.97 48.27 -17.04
N LEU A 402 26.90 47.29 -17.92
CA LEU A 402 26.97 47.49 -19.39
C LEU A 402 25.65 48.04 -19.94
N GLU A 403 24.51 47.68 -19.37
CA GLU A 403 23.19 48.18 -19.79
C GLU A 403 22.93 49.63 -19.29
N THR A 404 23.52 50.03 -18.16
CA THR A 404 23.42 51.42 -17.65
C THR A 404 24.40 52.40 -18.32
N LYS A 405 25.30 51.93 -19.18
CA LYS A 405 26.23 52.78 -19.97
C LYS A 405 25.76 53.00 -21.40
N LYS A 406 24.57 52.63 -21.81
CA LYS A 406 23.87 53.08 -22.98
C LYS A 406 22.70 53.96 -22.55
#